data_6d38788ea040674394a6992b3dcd2f58
#
_entry.id   6d38788ea040674394a6992b3dcd2f58
#
_cell.length_a   1.000
_cell.length_b   1.000
_cell.length_c   1.000
_cell.angle_alpha   90.00
_cell.angle_beta   90.00
_cell.angle_gamma   90.00
#
_symmetry.space_group_name_H-M   'P 1'
#
loop_
_entity.id
_entity.type
_entity.pdbx_description
1 polymer ?
#
loop_
_entity_poly.entity_id
_entity_poly.type
_entity_poly.pdbx_seq_one_letter_code
_entity_poly.pdbx_strand_id
1 'polypeptide(L)'
;RHGLFDLTVHAVGDVEVDAHHTVEDTGIVLGEAFCHALGDKAGITRFADAAIAMDETLVTAAVDISGRGQAYCELPVPTERVGSFDTELAVEFFYAFARDAKLTLHVRELAGGNSHHIIEAAFKAVGRTMRRACELDPRVQGIPSTKGSL
;
A
#
# COMPACT_ATOMS: atom_id res chain seq x y z
N ARG A 1 -1.99 -8.70 9.01
CA ARG A 1 -2.19 -10.12 8.75
C ARG A 1 -1.72 -10.54 7.36
N HIS A 2 -2.15 -9.86 6.27
CA HIS A 2 -1.82 -10.26 4.90
C HIS A 2 -0.38 -9.93 4.50
N GLY A 3 0.16 -8.84 5.01
CA GLY A 3 1.56 -8.45 4.83
C GLY A 3 2.54 -9.24 5.70
N LEU A 4 2.08 -9.89 6.77
CA LEU A 4 2.88 -10.57 7.81
C LEU A 4 3.96 -9.66 8.43
N PHE A 5 3.73 -8.36 8.45
CA PHE A 5 4.52 -7.41 9.21
C PHE A 5 4.04 -7.36 10.66
N ASP A 6 4.96 -7.22 11.60
CA ASP A 6 4.66 -6.84 12.98
C ASP A 6 4.48 -5.32 13.02
N LEU A 7 3.25 -4.88 13.27
CA LEU A 7 2.85 -3.49 13.18
C LEU A 7 2.05 -3.08 14.42
N THR A 8 2.50 -2.00 15.05
CA THR A 8 1.74 -1.31 16.09
C THR A 8 1.46 0.11 15.62
N VAL A 9 0.19 0.50 15.63
CA VAL A 9 -0.26 1.85 15.26
C VAL A 9 -1.00 2.45 16.44
N HIS A 10 -0.64 3.67 16.81
CA HIS A 10 -1.40 4.50 17.73
C HIS A 10 -1.59 5.87 17.09
N ALA A 11 -2.82 6.22 16.77
CA ALA A 11 -3.18 7.48 16.15
C ALA A 11 -4.23 8.20 17.01
N VAL A 12 -4.04 9.49 17.20
CA VAL A 12 -4.99 10.40 17.84
C VAL A 12 -5.10 11.61 16.93
N GLY A 13 -6.30 11.94 16.51
CA GLY A 13 -6.56 13.06 15.60
C GLY A 13 -7.91 13.69 15.86
N ASP A 14 -8.21 14.72 15.10
CA ASP A 14 -9.44 15.54 15.16
C ASP A 14 -10.60 14.91 14.37
N VAL A 15 -10.82 13.61 14.57
CA VAL A 15 -11.80 12.80 13.83
C VAL A 15 -13.24 13.28 13.98
N GLU A 16 -13.51 14.18 14.94
CA GLU A 16 -14.78 14.88 15.10
C GLU A 16 -15.00 15.96 14.02
N VAL A 17 -13.93 16.44 13.38
CA VAL A 17 -13.99 17.34 12.21
C VAL A 17 -14.14 16.49 10.96
N ASP A 18 -13.10 15.70 10.65
CA ASP A 18 -13.12 14.62 9.68
C ASP A 18 -11.93 13.69 9.94
N ALA A 19 -11.84 12.58 9.21
CA ALA A 19 -10.76 11.62 9.37
C ALA A 19 -9.60 11.82 8.38
N HIS A 20 -9.63 12.85 7.53
CA HIS A 20 -8.67 13.04 6.43
C HIS A 20 -7.23 13.12 6.93
N HIS A 21 -6.94 14.09 7.81
CA HIS A 21 -5.59 14.28 8.36
C HIS A 21 -5.08 13.03 9.08
N THR A 22 -5.94 12.40 9.90
CA THR A 22 -5.55 11.20 10.65
C THR A 22 -5.17 10.04 9.75
N VAL A 23 -5.90 9.84 8.64
CA VAL A 23 -5.63 8.79 7.67
C VAL A 23 -4.38 9.11 6.84
N GLU A 24 -4.24 10.34 6.36
CA GLU A 24 -3.06 10.79 5.61
C GLU A 24 -1.80 10.68 6.46
N ASP A 25 -1.78 11.23 7.68
CA ASP A 25 -0.63 11.19 8.59
C ASP A 25 -0.27 9.76 8.97
N THR A 26 -1.25 8.87 9.14
CA THR A 26 -0.99 7.45 9.36
C THR A 26 -0.29 6.83 8.15
N GLY A 27 -0.70 7.18 6.93
CA GLY A 27 -0.04 6.77 5.70
C GLY A 27 1.40 7.27 5.60
N ILE A 28 1.64 8.55 5.91
CA ILE A 28 2.97 9.18 5.93
C ILE A 28 3.90 8.45 6.89
N VAL A 29 3.52 8.37 8.17
CA VAL A 29 4.35 7.78 9.22
C VAL A 29 4.62 6.30 8.97
N LEU A 30 3.62 5.56 8.47
CA LEU A 30 3.81 4.16 8.10
C LEU A 30 4.74 4.03 6.89
N GLY A 31 4.64 4.92 5.91
CA GLY A 31 5.53 4.97 4.76
C GLY A 31 6.99 5.22 5.15
N GLU A 32 7.22 6.21 6.00
CA GLU A 32 8.56 6.51 6.55
C GLU A 32 9.14 5.34 7.33
N ALA A 33 8.34 4.74 8.24
CA ALA A 33 8.76 3.58 9.01
C ALA A 33 9.14 2.39 8.11
N PHE A 34 8.35 2.18 7.05
CA PHE A 34 8.62 1.15 6.05
C PHE A 34 9.90 1.42 5.27
N CYS A 35 10.11 2.66 4.82
CA CYS A 35 11.33 3.09 4.14
C CYS A 35 12.57 2.88 5.01
N HIS A 36 12.50 3.23 6.30
CA HIS A 36 13.58 3.02 7.26
C HIS A 36 13.86 1.53 7.51
N ALA A 37 12.81 0.71 7.65
CA ALA A 37 12.95 -0.72 7.90
C ALA A 37 13.59 -1.48 6.72
N LEU A 38 13.42 -1.01 5.49
CA LEU A 38 14.06 -1.57 4.29
C LEU A 38 15.57 -1.29 4.22
N GLY A 39 16.07 -0.31 4.94
CA GLY A 39 17.49 0.05 4.94
C GLY A 39 18.02 0.35 3.55
N ASP A 40 19.12 -0.30 3.17
CA ASP A 40 19.80 -0.15 1.88
C ASP A 40 19.12 -0.91 0.72
N LYS A 41 18.07 -1.70 1.03
CA LYS A 41 17.31 -2.50 0.07
C LYS A 41 18.12 -3.59 -0.63
N ALA A 42 19.27 -4.00 -0.05
CA ALA A 42 20.07 -5.05 -0.62
C ALA A 42 19.35 -6.43 -0.51
N GLY A 43 19.41 -7.21 -1.56
CA GLY A 43 18.90 -8.57 -1.60
C GLY A 43 17.40 -8.74 -1.66
N ILE A 44 16.61 -7.66 -1.69
CA ILE A 44 15.14 -7.75 -1.76
C ILE A 44 14.67 -8.18 -3.16
N THR A 45 13.48 -8.74 -3.23
CA THR A 45 12.79 -9.06 -4.50
C THR A 45 12.48 -7.81 -5.32
N ARG A 46 12.18 -6.69 -4.68
CA ARG A 46 11.92 -5.37 -5.24
C ARG A 46 10.58 -5.22 -5.96
N PHE A 47 10.29 -6.11 -6.92
CA PHE A 47 9.04 -6.08 -7.71
C PHE A 47 8.11 -7.18 -7.24
N ALA A 48 6.84 -6.87 -7.08
CA ALA A 48 5.82 -7.88 -6.82
C ALA A 48 4.46 -7.40 -7.26
N ASP A 49 3.55 -8.35 -7.40
CA ASP A 49 2.14 -8.12 -7.64
C ASP A 49 1.29 -9.13 -6.87
N ALA A 50 0.04 -8.80 -6.67
CA ALA A 50 -0.97 -9.71 -6.14
C ALA A 50 -2.37 -9.31 -6.64
N ALA A 51 -3.14 -10.30 -7.08
CA ALA A 51 -4.55 -10.16 -7.32
C ALA A 51 -5.33 -10.81 -6.17
N ILE A 52 -6.34 -10.11 -5.65
CA ILE A 52 -7.20 -10.56 -4.55
C ILE A 52 -8.63 -10.58 -5.01
N ALA A 53 -9.23 -11.76 -4.96
CA ALA A 53 -10.66 -11.94 -5.12
C ALA A 53 -11.36 -11.83 -3.76
N MET A 54 -12.51 -11.17 -3.74
CA MET A 54 -13.41 -11.08 -2.61
C MET A 54 -14.83 -11.03 -3.12
N ASP A 55 -15.48 -12.17 -3.12
CA ASP A 55 -16.78 -12.42 -3.75
C ASP A 55 -16.79 -11.95 -5.22
N GLU A 56 -17.59 -10.94 -5.58
CA GLU A 56 -17.70 -10.35 -6.91
C GLU A 56 -16.53 -9.42 -7.26
N THR A 57 -15.73 -9.08 -6.27
CA THR A 57 -14.65 -8.08 -6.42
C THR A 57 -13.31 -8.74 -6.73
N LEU A 58 -12.58 -8.13 -7.65
CA LEU A 58 -11.21 -8.49 -7.98
C LEU A 58 -10.36 -7.22 -8.05
N VAL A 59 -9.39 -7.11 -7.16
CA VAL A 59 -8.42 -6.00 -7.14
C VAL A 59 -7.01 -6.54 -7.31
N THR A 60 -6.21 -5.86 -8.12
CA THR A 60 -4.77 -6.11 -8.26
C THR A 60 -3.95 -4.96 -7.69
N ALA A 61 -2.81 -5.29 -7.10
CA ALA A 61 -1.77 -4.34 -6.73
C ALA A 61 -0.43 -4.77 -7.31
N ALA A 62 0.38 -3.80 -7.72
CA ALA A 62 1.76 -4.02 -8.17
C ALA A 62 2.67 -2.95 -7.56
N VAL A 63 3.90 -3.33 -7.19
CA VAL A 63 4.86 -2.43 -6.57
C VAL A 63 6.24 -2.54 -7.21
N ASP A 64 6.92 -1.42 -7.32
CA ASP A 64 8.37 -1.31 -7.48
C ASP A 64 8.93 -0.52 -6.29
N ILE A 65 9.78 -1.13 -5.48
CA ILE A 65 10.53 -0.42 -4.42
C ILE A 65 11.65 0.38 -5.10
N SER A 66 11.25 1.46 -5.74
CA SER A 66 12.03 2.18 -6.76
C SER A 66 12.84 3.36 -6.21
N GLY A 67 12.67 3.74 -4.94
CA GLY A 67 13.18 5.00 -4.39
C GLY A 67 12.38 6.25 -4.83
N ARG A 68 11.31 6.09 -5.62
CA ARG A 68 10.44 7.17 -6.12
C ARG A 68 9.02 6.98 -5.59
N GLY A 69 8.57 7.91 -4.77
CA GLY A 69 7.26 7.86 -4.13
C GLY A 69 6.12 8.28 -5.06
N GLN A 70 5.37 7.32 -5.59
CA GLN A 70 4.21 7.57 -6.44
C GLN A 70 3.17 6.46 -6.27
N ALA A 71 1.87 6.81 -6.23
CA ALA A 71 0.78 5.85 -6.34
C ALA A 71 -0.12 6.18 -7.52
N TYR A 72 -0.68 5.13 -8.11
CA TYR A 72 -1.66 5.18 -9.19
C TYR A 72 -2.83 4.29 -8.78
N CYS A 73 -3.92 4.90 -8.33
CA CYS A 73 -5.09 4.20 -7.83
C CYS A 73 -6.27 4.36 -8.79
N GLU A 74 -6.77 3.23 -9.29
CA GLU A 74 -8.01 3.15 -10.06
C GLU A 74 -8.98 2.26 -9.28
N LEU A 75 -9.64 2.86 -8.29
CA LEU A 75 -10.59 2.22 -7.38
C LEU A 75 -11.93 2.97 -7.46
N PRO A 76 -12.79 2.67 -8.44
CA PRO A 76 -14.09 3.33 -8.59
C PRO A 76 -15.09 2.83 -7.54
N VAL A 77 -14.90 3.25 -6.28
CA VAL A 77 -15.77 2.88 -5.16
C VAL A 77 -17.14 3.54 -5.33
N PRO A 78 -18.24 2.77 -5.39
CA PRO A 78 -19.54 3.31 -5.79
C PRO A 78 -20.25 4.15 -4.72
N THR A 79 -19.87 4.07 -3.46
CA THR A 79 -20.50 4.83 -2.36
C THR A 79 -19.49 5.78 -1.72
N GLU A 80 -19.98 6.93 -1.26
CA GLU A 80 -19.13 7.92 -0.56
C GLU A 80 -18.65 7.41 0.81
N ARG A 81 -19.41 6.50 1.43
CA ARG A 81 -19.12 5.99 2.78
C ARG A 81 -19.38 4.50 2.93
N VAL A 82 -18.56 3.88 3.79
CA VAL A 82 -18.78 2.54 4.35
C VAL A 82 -18.78 2.69 5.87
N GLY A 83 -19.97 2.62 6.48
CA GLY A 83 -20.13 3.00 7.88
C GLY A 83 -19.82 4.47 8.09
N SER A 84 -18.89 4.78 8.99
CA SER A 84 -18.40 6.15 9.24
C SER A 84 -17.14 6.51 8.42
N PHE A 85 -16.62 5.58 7.61
CA PHE A 85 -15.40 5.78 6.84
C PHE A 85 -15.71 6.36 5.46
N ASP A 86 -15.15 7.52 5.14
CA ASP A 86 -15.21 8.12 3.81
C ASP A 86 -14.32 7.35 2.85
N THR A 87 -14.89 6.86 1.75
CA THR A 87 -14.22 5.89 0.87
C THR A 87 -13.02 6.45 0.11
N GLU A 88 -13.00 7.76 -0.14
CA GLU A 88 -11.88 8.47 -0.75
C GLU A 88 -10.58 8.35 0.07
N LEU A 89 -10.71 8.23 1.40
CA LEU A 89 -9.56 8.14 2.30
C LEU A 89 -8.71 6.88 2.07
N ALA A 90 -9.26 5.85 1.47
CA ALA A 90 -8.48 4.67 1.10
C ALA A 90 -7.41 5.02 0.05
N VAL A 91 -7.76 5.87 -0.90
CA VAL A 91 -6.85 6.32 -1.97
C VAL A 91 -5.84 7.31 -1.40
N GLU A 92 -6.27 8.25 -0.55
CA GLU A 92 -5.38 9.19 0.14
C GLU A 92 -4.33 8.47 0.99
N PHE A 93 -4.73 7.43 1.72
CA PHE A 93 -3.78 6.57 2.45
C PHE A 93 -2.72 5.96 1.52
N PHE A 94 -3.11 5.42 0.36
CA PHE A 94 -2.16 4.82 -0.58
C PHE A 94 -1.21 5.86 -1.20
N TYR A 95 -1.69 7.07 -1.48
CA TYR A 95 -0.86 8.17 -1.96
C TYR A 95 0.19 8.58 -0.91
N ALA A 96 -0.25 8.82 0.33
CA ALA A 96 0.64 9.17 1.43
C ALA A 96 1.67 8.06 1.70
N PHE A 97 1.21 6.83 1.84
CA PHE A 97 2.07 5.68 2.09
C PHE A 97 3.13 5.48 1.00
N ALA A 98 2.73 5.46 -0.29
CA ALA A 98 3.66 5.22 -1.38
C ALA A 98 4.70 6.33 -1.53
N ARG A 99 4.28 7.59 -1.32
CA ARG A 99 5.15 8.77 -1.36
C ARG A 99 6.27 8.64 -0.34
N ASP A 100 5.94 8.35 0.91
CA ASP A 100 6.88 8.38 2.02
C ASP A 100 7.64 7.06 2.20
N ALA A 101 7.07 5.93 1.77
CA ALA A 101 7.79 4.67 1.59
C ALA A 101 8.75 4.67 0.38
N LYS A 102 8.72 5.71 -0.44
CA LYS A 102 9.56 5.89 -1.65
C LYS A 102 9.45 4.71 -2.62
N LEU A 103 8.22 4.31 -2.90
CA LEU A 103 7.92 3.24 -3.84
C LEU A 103 6.90 3.67 -4.90
N THR A 104 6.88 2.98 -6.03
CA THR A 104 5.84 3.13 -7.04
C THR A 104 4.79 2.05 -6.82
N LEU A 105 3.56 2.46 -6.54
CA LEU A 105 2.43 1.57 -6.24
C LEU A 105 1.31 1.75 -7.27
N HIS A 106 0.83 0.66 -7.84
CA HIS A 106 -0.40 0.63 -8.61
C HIS A 106 -1.44 -0.20 -7.88
N VAL A 107 -2.66 0.33 -7.74
CA VAL A 107 -3.81 -0.40 -7.19
C VAL A 107 -4.99 -0.23 -8.13
N ARG A 108 -5.55 -1.34 -8.60
CA ARG A 108 -6.55 -1.32 -9.65
C ARG A 108 -7.66 -2.30 -9.39
N GLU A 109 -8.91 -1.83 -9.43
CA GLU A 109 -10.08 -2.70 -9.50
C GLU A 109 -10.21 -3.25 -10.92
N LEU A 110 -10.41 -4.55 -11.03
CA LEU A 110 -10.67 -5.25 -12.29
C LEU A 110 -12.14 -5.67 -12.41
N ALA A 111 -12.78 -5.91 -11.28
CA ALA A 111 -14.22 -6.18 -11.16
C ALA A 111 -14.63 -5.86 -9.72
N GLY A 112 -15.86 -5.40 -9.53
CA GLY A 112 -16.40 -5.11 -8.21
C GLY A 112 -17.76 -4.41 -8.26
N GLY A 113 -18.33 -4.17 -7.09
CA GLY A 113 -19.62 -3.51 -6.94
C GLY A 113 -19.92 -3.13 -5.50
N ASN A 114 -19.34 -3.85 -4.53
CA ASN A 114 -19.49 -3.53 -3.12
C ASN A 114 -18.29 -2.70 -2.64
N SER A 115 -18.55 -1.50 -2.16
CA SER A 115 -17.53 -0.55 -1.71
C SER A 115 -16.61 -1.11 -0.62
N HIS A 116 -17.16 -1.87 0.34
CA HIS A 116 -16.37 -2.52 1.39
C HIS A 116 -15.44 -3.57 0.80
N HIS A 117 -15.95 -4.43 -0.10
CA HIS A 117 -15.15 -5.47 -0.75
C HIS A 117 -14.01 -4.88 -1.57
N ILE A 118 -14.27 -3.79 -2.31
CA ILE A 118 -13.24 -3.10 -3.11
C ILE A 118 -12.11 -2.59 -2.23
N ILE A 119 -12.45 -1.85 -1.17
CA ILE A 119 -11.46 -1.27 -0.25
C ILE A 119 -10.69 -2.38 0.48
N GLU A 120 -11.38 -3.36 1.04
CA GLU A 120 -10.73 -4.45 1.76
C GLU A 120 -9.83 -5.29 0.84
N ALA A 121 -10.27 -5.61 -0.38
CA ALA A 121 -9.47 -6.31 -1.37
C ALA A 121 -8.22 -5.50 -1.76
N ALA A 122 -8.34 -4.17 -1.89
CA ALA A 122 -7.22 -3.28 -2.18
C ALA A 122 -6.15 -3.35 -1.08
N PHE A 123 -6.53 -3.20 0.19
CA PHE A 123 -5.59 -3.32 1.31
C PHE A 123 -4.96 -4.72 1.43
N LYS A 124 -5.72 -5.77 1.15
CA LYS A 124 -5.20 -7.15 1.11
C LYS A 124 -4.20 -7.33 -0.03
N ALA A 125 -4.50 -6.80 -1.22
CA ALA A 125 -3.62 -6.86 -2.38
C ALA A 125 -2.31 -6.14 -2.09
N VAL A 126 -2.37 -4.89 -1.62
CA VAL A 126 -1.19 -4.11 -1.24
C VAL A 126 -0.37 -4.82 -0.17
N GLY A 127 -1.00 -5.31 0.91
CA GLY A 127 -0.28 -6.01 1.97
C GLY A 127 0.47 -7.26 1.47
N ARG A 128 -0.13 -8.05 0.59
CA ARG A 128 0.53 -9.23 0.00
C ARG A 128 1.63 -8.87 -0.98
N THR A 129 1.41 -7.83 -1.77
CA THR A 129 2.39 -7.30 -2.73
C THR A 129 3.61 -6.79 -1.99
N MET A 130 3.41 -5.97 -0.95
CA MET A 130 4.49 -5.43 -0.13
C MET A 130 5.31 -6.53 0.54
N ARG A 131 4.66 -7.54 1.13
CA ARG A 131 5.35 -8.69 1.70
C ARG A 131 6.31 -9.33 0.70
N ARG A 132 5.82 -9.65 -0.50
CA ARG A 132 6.63 -10.30 -1.54
C ARG A 132 7.79 -9.43 -2.02
N ALA A 133 7.54 -8.13 -2.22
CA ALA A 133 8.56 -7.21 -2.69
C ALA A 133 9.74 -7.06 -1.71
N CYS A 134 9.47 -7.24 -0.41
CA CYS A 134 10.47 -7.14 0.67
C CYS A 134 11.16 -8.48 0.98
N GLU A 135 10.66 -9.61 0.48
CA GLU A 135 11.29 -10.91 0.69
C GLU A 135 12.72 -10.90 0.13
N LEU A 136 13.66 -11.44 0.92
CA LEU A 136 15.03 -11.60 0.45
C LEU A 136 15.10 -12.74 -0.57
N ASP A 137 15.63 -12.46 -1.76
CA ASP A 137 15.93 -13.48 -2.76
C ASP A 137 17.43 -13.83 -2.65
N PRO A 138 17.80 -15.06 -2.27
CA PRO A 138 19.19 -15.46 -2.10
C PRO A 138 20.02 -15.41 -3.40
N ARG A 139 19.36 -15.27 -4.54
CA ARG A 139 20.01 -15.11 -5.86
C ARG A 139 20.34 -13.65 -6.19
N VAL A 140 19.77 -12.69 -5.43
CA VAL A 140 20.01 -11.25 -5.59
C VAL A 140 21.13 -10.81 -4.66
N GLN A 141 22.26 -10.38 -5.27
CA GLN A 141 23.39 -9.84 -4.51
C GLN A 141 23.40 -8.32 -4.61
N GLY A 142 23.46 -7.65 -3.46
CA GLY A 142 23.45 -6.18 -3.38
C GLY A 142 22.12 -5.56 -3.74
N ILE A 143 22.12 -4.30 -4.13
CA ILE A 143 20.93 -3.55 -4.48
C ILE A 143 20.41 -3.99 -5.84
N PRO A 144 19.13 -4.40 -5.98
CA PRO A 144 18.57 -4.91 -7.24
C PRO A 144 18.30 -3.77 -8.25
N SER A 145 19.36 -3.06 -8.63
CA SER A 145 19.31 -1.92 -9.55
C SER A 145 20.59 -1.85 -10.37
N THR A 146 20.49 -1.70 -11.68
CA THR A 146 21.64 -1.48 -12.56
C THR A 146 22.34 -0.14 -12.29
N LYS A 147 21.69 0.78 -11.56
CA LYS A 147 22.25 2.06 -11.15
C LYS A 147 23.01 1.98 -9.81
N GLY A 148 22.93 0.85 -9.10
CA GLY A 148 23.53 0.67 -7.78
C GLY A 148 22.83 1.42 -6.63
N SER A 149 21.65 2.00 -6.88
CA SER A 149 20.84 2.71 -5.89
C SER A 149 19.33 2.57 -6.17
N LEU A 150 18.52 2.70 -5.11
CA LEU A 150 17.05 2.75 -5.13
C LEU A 150 16.54 3.84 -4.20
#